data_3006be1dbd2dbef2224c2d642f882438
#
_entry.id   3006be1dbd2dbef2224c2d642f882438
#
_cell.length_a   1.000
_cell.length_b   1.000
_cell.length_c   1.000
_cell.angle_alpha   90.00
_cell.angle_beta   90.00
_cell.angle_gamma   90.00
#
_symmetry.space_group_name_H-M   'P 1'
#
loop_
_entity.id
_entity.type
_entity.pdbx_description
1 polymer ?
#
loop_
_entity_poly.entity_id
_entity_poly.type
_entity_poly.pdbx_seq_one_letter_code
_entity_poly.pdbx_strand_id
1 'polypeptide(L)'
;MVDWTVENVPAASGPQILEIGSGNGTLLFALCDAGYAASHLTGLDYSSDAVKLARLIAQRRNGEEIAFHVCDFLRDPPPPAIERSDASGLWDLLLDKGTYDAIALGEKDELGRSPQTAYPAQASRLLKEGGYFLITCKLKFNSISSC
;
A
#
# COMPACT_ATOMS: atom_id res chain seq x y z
N MET A 1 -0.49 -5.05 -11.67
CA MET A 1 0.43 -4.52 -10.64
C MET A 1 1.65 -5.41 -10.45
N VAL A 2 1.52 -6.71 -10.26
CA VAL A 2 2.69 -7.59 -10.06
C VAL A 2 3.70 -7.48 -11.20
N ASP A 3 3.27 -7.65 -12.46
CA ASP A 3 4.18 -7.56 -13.62
C ASP A 3 4.92 -6.23 -13.67
N TRP A 4 4.19 -5.12 -13.49
CA TRP A 4 4.82 -3.79 -13.44
C TRP A 4 5.84 -3.69 -12.30
N THR A 5 5.50 -4.23 -11.12
CA THR A 5 6.42 -4.21 -9.98
C THR A 5 7.69 -5.00 -10.27
N VAL A 6 7.56 -6.19 -10.85
CA VAL A 6 8.71 -7.04 -11.24
C VAL A 6 9.62 -6.32 -12.23
N GLU A 7 9.03 -5.61 -13.20
CA GLU A 7 9.78 -4.89 -14.24
C GLU A 7 10.50 -3.63 -13.73
N ASN A 8 9.90 -2.91 -12.78
CA ASN A 8 10.37 -1.57 -12.38
C ASN A 8 11.03 -1.52 -10.99
N VAL A 9 10.73 -2.49 -10.12
CA VAL A 9 11.25 -2.57 -8.75
C VAL A 9 11.72 -4.00 -8.47
N PRO A 10 12.88 -4.42 -9.02
CA PRO A 10 13.32 -5.82 -8.97
C PRO A 10 13.44 -6.37 -7.55
N ALA A 11 12.94 -7.58 -7.31
CA ALA A 11 13.01 -8.26 -6.02
C ALA A 11 14.45 -8.38 -5.47
N ALA A 12 15.44 -8.52 -6.35
CA ALA A 12 16.86 -8.61 -5.99
C ALA A 12 17.41 -7.35 -5.30
N SER A 13 16.78 -6.19 -5.47
CA SER A 13 17.14 -4.96 -4.75
C SER A 13 16.65 -4.97 -3.29
N GLY A 14 15.80 -5.92 -2.92
CA GLY A 14 15.21 -6.07 -1.59
C GLY A 14 14.35 -4.88 -1.19
N PRO A 15 13.40 -4.44 -2.02
CA PRO A 15 12.60 -3.25 -1.75
C PRO A 15 11.66 -3.46 -0.57
N GLN A 16 11.43 -2.39 0.21
CA GLN A 16 10.37 -2.32 1.21
C GLN A 16 9.06 -1.89 0.53
N ILE A 17 8.04 -2.72 0.61
CA ILE A 17 6.78 -2.53 -0.11
C ILE A 17 5.62 -2.43 0.87
N LEU A 18 4.81 -1.39 0.74
CA LEU A 18 3.59 -1.19 1.51
C LEU A 18 2.37 -1.24 0.59
N GLU A 19 1.39 -2.10 0.90
CA GLU A 19 0.06 -2.08 0.27
C GLU A 19 -0.94 -1.38 1.17
N ILE A 20 -1.57 -0.32 0.65
CA ILE A 20 -2.61 0.46 1.33
C ILE A 20 -3.97 -0.14 0.97
N GLY A 21 -4.73 -0.59 1.97
CA GLY A 21 -5.98 -1.33 1.78
C GLY A 21 -5.75 -2.74 1.24
N SER A 22 -4.90 -3.50 1.94
CA SER A 22 -4.44 -4.82 1.50
C SER A 22 -5.53 -5.91 1.52
N GLY A 23 -6.66 -5.65 2.17
CA GLY A 23 -7.73 -6.62 2.30
C GLY A 23 -7.25 -7.95 2.87
N ASN A 24 -7.45 -9.03 2.13
CA ASN A 24 -7.00 -10.37 2.50
C ASN A 24 -5.53 -10.67 2.12
N GLY A 25 -4.76 -9.69 1.64
CA GLY A 25 -3.35 -9.83 1.32
C GLY A 25 -3.04 -10.44 -0.05
N THR A 26 -4.01 -10.61 -0.93
CA THR A 26 -3.84 -11.33 -2.21
C THR A 26 -2.70 -10.77 -3.06
N LEU A 27 -2.53 -9.44 -3.14
CA LEU A 27 -1.46 -8.83 -3.94
C LEU A 27 -0.08 -9.08 -3.33
N LEU A 28 0.04 -8.98 -2.00
CA LEU A 28 1.30 -9.25 -1.29
C LEU A 28 1.71 -10.73 -1.41
N PHE A 29 0.76 -11.66 -1.34
CA PHE A 29 1.05 -13.07 -1.61
C PHE A 29 1.53 -13.31 -3.04
N ALA A 30 0.92 -12.63 -4.03
CA ALA A 30 1.37 -12.72 -5.41
C ALA A 30 2.78 -12.14 -5.63
N LEU A 31 3.18 -11.13 -4.86
CA LEU A 31 4.56 -10.62 -4.85
C LEU A 31 5.53 -11.63 -4.22
N CYS A 32 5.15 -12.31 -3.13
CA CYS A 32 5.94 -13.42 -2.59
C CYS A 32 6.15 -14.51 -3.64
N ASP A 33 5.09 -14.93 -4.33
CA ASP A 33 5.16 -15.93 -5.40
C ASP A 33 6.06 -15.46 -6.57
N ALA A 34 6.19 -14.14 -6.76
CA ALA A 34 7.10 -13.51 -7.74
C ALA A 34 8.53 -13.30 -7.22
N GLY A 35 8.85 -13.77 -6.00
CA GLY A 35 10.22 -13.78 -5.45
C GLY A 35 10.57 -12.62 -4.53
N TYR A 36 9.61 -11.79 -4.11
CA TYR A 36 9.85 -10.76 -3.09
C TYR A 36 9.92 -11.40 -1.69
N ALA A 37 10.85 -10.93 -0.87
CA ALA A 37 10.98 -11.40 0.51
C ALA A 37 9.75 -11.02 1.34
N ALA A 38 9.11 -11.99 1.99
CA ALA A 38 7.91 -11.78 2.79
C ALA A 38 8.13 -10.76 3.91
N SER A 39 9.30 -10.76 4.54
CA SER A 39 9.69 -9.79 5.58
C SER A 39 9.83 -8.34 5.09
N HIS A 40 9.83 -8.11 3.78
CA HIS A 40 9.86 -6.78 3.18
C HIS A 40 8.48 -6.27 2.73
N LEU A 41 7.44 -7.07 2.95
CA LEU A 41 6.08 -6.76 2.53
C LEU A 41 5.22 -6.40 3.74
N THR A 42 4.48 -5.31 3.62
CA THR A 42 3.55 -4.87 4.65
C THR A 42 2.21 -4.50 4.04
N GLY A 43 1.13 -4.95 4.67
CA GLY A 43 -0.24 -4.60 4.30
C GLY A 43 -0.94 -3.80 5.39
N LEU A 44 -1.64 -2.75 4.99
CA LEU A 44 -2.53 -1.98 5.85
C LEU A 44 -3.96 -2.19 5.43
N ASP A 45 -4.86 -2.34 6.39
CA ASP A 45 -6.29 -2.27 6.14
C ASP A 45 -6.99 -1.69 7.36
N TYR A 46 -8.05 -0.89 7.14
CA TYR A 46 -8.85 -0.36 8.25
C TYR A 46 -9.73 -1.42 8.92
N SER A 47 -10.04 -2.51 8.20
CA SER A 47 -10.85 -3.61 8.67
C SER A 47 -10.02 -4.61 9.47
N SER A 48 -10.30 -4.72 10.77
CA SER A 48 -9.67 -5.72 11.62
C SER A 48 -9.92 -7.16 11.16
N ASP A 49 -11.08 -7.42 10.54
CA ASP A 49 -11.43 -8.76 10.06
C ASP A 49 -10.69 -9.10 8.77
N ALA A 50 -10.46 -8.13 7.87
CA ALA A 50 -9.61 -8.31 6.71
C ALA A 50 -8.17 -8.64 7.13
N VAL A 51 -7.60 -7.91 8.09
CA VAL A 51 -6.27 -8.16 8.64
C VAL A 51 -6.17 -9.54 9.30
N LYS A 52 -7.17 -9.95 10.09
CA LYS A 52 -7.21 -11.29 10.68
C LYS A 52 -7.21 -12.38 9.60
N LEU A 53 -8.03 -12.20 8.55
CA LEU A 53 -8.10 -13.12 7.43
C LEU A 53 -6.76 -13.21 6.69
N ALA A 54 -6.13 -12.07 6.40
CA ALA A 54 -4.82 -12.01 5.75
C ALA A 54 -3.76 -12.77 6.54
N ARG A 55 -3.71 -12.59 7.87
CA ARG A 55 -2.79 -13.32 8.76
C ARG A 55 -3.05 -14.84 8.76
N LEU A 56 -4.32 -15.26 8.76
CA LEU A 56 -4.67 -16.68 8.69
C LEU A 56 -4.26 -17.32 7.34
N ILE A 57 -4.40 -16.56 6.24
CA ILE A 57 -3.94 -17.03 4.93
C ILE A 57 -2.41 -17.09 4.90
N ALA A 58 -1.71 -16.09 5.46
CA ALA A 58 -0.26 -16.05 5.56
C ALA A 58 0.30 -17.30 6.25
N GLN A 59 -0.27 -17.69 7.39
CA GLN A 59 0.10 -18.92 8.12
C GLN A 59 0.00 -20.18 7.27
N ARG A 60 -1.01 -20.27 6.40
CA ARG A 60 -1.23 -21.43 5.51
C ARG A 60 -0.35 -21.44 4.27
N ARG A 61 0.27 -20.32 3.94
CA ARG A 61 1.09 -20.13 2.73
C ARG A 61 2.59 -19.95 3.03
N ASN A 62 3.03 -20.17 4.26
CA ASN A 62 4.39 -19.87 4.73
C ASN A 62 4.78 -18.39 4.48
N GLY A 63 3.82 -17.51 4.63
CA GLY A 63 3.98 -16.06 4.46
C GLY A 63 3.86 -15.30 5.77
N GLU A 64 4.14 -15.93 6.92
CA GLU A 64 3.97 -15.35 8.25
C GLU A 64 4.85 -14.11 8.49
N GLU A 65 5.92 -13.97 7.72
CA GLU A 65 6.80 -12.79 7.79
C GLU A 65 6.20 -11.54 7.15
N ILE A 66 5.11 -11.66 6.35
CA ILE A 66 4.39 -10.49 5.85
C ILE A 66 3.72 -9.80 7.04
N ALA A 67 4.02 -8.52 7.24
CA ALA A 67 3.39 -7.73 8.29
C ALA A 67 2.01 -7.23 7.84
N PHE A 68 0.95 -7.54 8.60
CA PHE A 68 -0.39 -6.98 8.37
C PHE A 68 -0.83 -6.17 9.57
N HIS A 69 -1.24 -4.90 9.36
CA HIS A 69 -1.64 -3.99 10.42
C HIS A 69 -3.04 -3.43 10.19
N VAL A 70 -3.82 -3.33 11.28
CA VAL A 70 -5.06 -2.55 11.27
C VAL A 70 -4.66 -1.07 11.31
N CYS A 71 -5.01 -0.31 10.29
CA CYS A 71 -4.66 1.10 10.17
C CYS A 71 -5.65 1.81 9.24
N ASP A 72 -6.30 2.85 9.75
CA ASP A 72 -7.02 3.81 8.90
C ASP A 72 -5.99 4.76 8.30
N PHE A 73 -5.63 4.53 7.05
CA PHE A 73 -4.56 5.28 6.37
C PHE A 73 -4.77 6.80 6.39
N LEU A 74 -5.99 7.27 6.49
CA LEU A 74 -6.29 8.71 6.54
C LEU A 74 -6.16 9.34 7.92
N ARG A 75 -6.24 8.54 8.99
CA ARG A 75 -6.34 9.02 10.38
C ARG A 75 -5.19 8.57 11.25
N ASP A 76 -4.68 7.36 11.01
CA ASP A 76 -3.65 6.75 11.84
C ASP A 76 -2.27 6.97 11.23
N PRO A 77 -1.21 7.08 12.04
CA PRO A 77 0.15 7.03 11.55
C PRO A 77 0.45 5.61 11.04
N PRO A 78 0.80 5.43 9.76
CA PRO A 78 1.22 4.12 9.26
C PRO A 78 2.53 3.67 9.93
N PRO A 79 2.76 2.36 10.07
CA PRO A 79 4.02 1.86 10.60
C PRO A 79 5.17 2.28 9.68
N PRO A 80 6.38 2.48 10.23
CA PRO A 80 7.57 2.70 9.43
C PRO A 80 7.94 1.42 8.67
N ALA A 81 8.68 1.54 7.57
CA ALA A 81 9.32 0.41 6.93
C ALA A 81 10.24 -0.32 7.93
N ILE A 82 10.32 -1.65 7.84
CA ILE A 82 11.18 -2.45 8.71
C ILE A 82 12.63 -2.00 8.53
N GLU A 83 13.34 -1.86 9.65
CA GLU A 83 14.67 -1.28 9.72
C GLU A 83 15.64 -1.89 8.69
N ARG A 84 16.09 -1.06 7.78
CA ARG A 84 17.32 -1.25 7.01
C ARG A 84 18.37 -0.26 7.50
N SER A 85 19.57 -0.45 7.05
CA SER A 85 20.75 0.37 7.40
C SER A 85 20.59 1.90 7.19
N ASP A 86 19.57 2.34 6.48
CA ASP A 86 19.31 3.76 6.21
C ASP A 86 18.42 4.45 7.27
N ALA A 87 17.85 3.70 8.21
CA ALA A 87 17.03 4.20 9.33
C ALA A 87 15.95 5.25 8.95
N SER A 88 15.61 5.37 7.65
CA SER A 88 14.66 6.39 7.18
C SER A 88 13.22 6.06 7.55
N GLY A 89 12.89 4.78 7.73
CA GLY A 89 11.52 4.30 7.94
C GLY A 89 10.60 4.52 6.73
N LEU A 90 11.17 4.83 5.56
CA LEU A 90 10.44 5.10 4.33
C LEU A 90 10.39 3.87 3.42
N TRP A 91 9.42 3.87 2.50
CA TRP A 91 9.11 2.76 1.62
C TRP A 91 9.68 2.99 0.22
N ASP A 92 10.15 1.91 -0.42
CA ASP A 92 10.62 1.95 -1.83
C ASP A 92 9.44 1.95 -2.80
N LEU A 93 8.33 1.29 -2.41
CA LEU A 93 7.12 1.18 -3.23
C LEU A 93 5.88 1.22 -2.36
N LEU A 94 4.93 2.06 -2.74
CA LEU A 94 3.55 2.02 -2.25
C LEU A 94 2.64 1.44 -3.33
N LEU A 95 1.72 0.56 -2.91
CA LEU A 95 0.72 -0.06 -3.77
C LEU A 95 -0.68 0.30 -3.28
N ASP A 96 -1.55 0.68 -4.20
CA ASP A 96 -2.97 0.86 -3.94
C ASP A 96 -3.79 0.21 -5.06
N LYS A 97 -4.57 -0.80 -4.70
CA LYS A 97 -5.48 -1.48 -5.63
C LYS A 97 -6.94 -1.22 -5.27
N GLY A 98 -7.41 0.00 -5.57
CA GLY A 98 -8.81 0.40 -5.41
C GLY A 98 -9.17 1.02 -4.06
N THR A 99 -8.24 1.22 -3.14
CA THR A 99 -8.48 1.90 -1.86
C THR A 99 -8.73 3.38 -2.07
N TYR A 100 -7.95 4.02 -2.94
CA TYR A 100 -8.20 5.42 -3.33
C TYR A 100 -9.60 5.60 -3.92
N ASP A 101 -10.07 4.68 -4.77
CA ASP A 101 -11.43 4.72 -5.31
C ASP A 101 -12.50 4.65 -4.21
N ALA A 102 -12.32 3.75 -3.24
CA ALA A 102 -13.25 3.61 -2.12
C ALA A 102 -13.28 4.88 -1.26
N ILE A 103 -12.11 5.48 -1.00
CA ILE A 103 -11.99 6.75 -0.27
C ILE A 103 -12.62 7.91 -1.04
N ALA A 104 -12.43 7.95 -2.37
CA ALA A 104 -12.98 9.00 -3.22
C ALA A 104 -14.51 8.99 -3.30
N LEU A 105 -15.12 7.82 -3.09
CA LEU A 105 -16.57 7.64 -3.02
C LEU A 105 -17.14 7.89 -1.61
N GLY A 106 -16.28 8.10 -0.61
CA GLY A 106 -16.67 8.35 0.76
C GLY A 106 -17.40 9.71 0.93
N GLU A 107 -18.11 9.83 2.06
CA GLU A 107 -18.81 11.07 2.41
C GLU A 107 -17.83 12.23 2.59
N LYS A 108 -18.26 13.42 2.15
CA LYS A 108 -17.52 14.66 2.39
C LYS A 108 -17.67 15.08 3.86
N ASP A 109 -16.66 15.75 4.39
CA ASP A 109 -16.73 16.33 5.72
C ASP A 109 -17.73 17.49 5.80
N GLU A 110 -17.95 18.02 7.01
CA GLU A 110 -18.85 19.15 7.28
C GLU A 110 -18.49 20.42 6.49
N LEU A 111 -17.25 20.51 6.00
CA LEU A 111 -16.75 21.60 5.17
C LEU A 111 -16.79 21.27 3.67
N GLY A 112 -17.42 20.16 3.29
CA GLY A 112 -17.55 19.72 1.90
C GLY A 112 -16.25 19.16 1.29
N ARG A 113 -15.21 18.90 2.09
CA ARG A 113 -13.91 18.36 1.63
C ARG A 113 -14.00 16.85 1.49
N SER A 114 -13.54 16.34 0.36
CA SER A 114 -13.41 14.91 0.14
C SER A 114 -12.21 14.35 0.91
N PRO A 115 -12.33 13.17 1.57
CA PRO A 115 -11.22 12.52 2.27
C PRO A 115 -10.04 12.21 1.35
N GLN A 116 -10.30 12.06 0.05
CA GLN A 116 -9.24 11.81 -0.96
C GLN A 116 -8.22 12.94 -1.09
N THR A 117 -8.53 14.19 -0.66
CA THR A 117 -7.63 15.34 -0.85
C THR A 117 -6.33 15.23 -0.04
N ALA A 118 -6.35 14.56 1.12
CA ALA A 118 -5.19 14.37 1.97
C ALA A 118 -4.35 13.14 1.55
N TYR A 119 -4.93 12.22 0.80
CA TYR A 119 -4.33 10.93 0.47
C TYR A 119 -2.98 11.02 -0.27
N PRO A 120 -2.84 11.79 -1.37
CA PRO A 120 -1.56 11.88 -2.07
C PRO A 120 -0.44 12.47 -1.22
N ALA A 121 -0.75 13.49 -0.41
CA ALA A 121 0.23 14.12 0.47
C ALA A 121 0.68 13.17 1.58
N GLN A 122 -0.20 12.32 2.08
CA GLN A 122 0.13 11.31 3.08
C GLN A 122 0.98 10.18 2.47
N ALA A 123 0.61 9.70 1.29
CA ALA A 123 1.38 8.68 0.59
C ALA A 123 2.80 9.19 0.26
N SER A 124 2.94 10.41 -0.24
CA SER A 124 4.25 10.96 -0.60
C SER A 124 5.23 11.09 0.58
N ARG A 125 4.73 11.28 1.81
CA ARG A 125 5.56 11.34 3.02
C ARG A 125 6.15 10.00 3.43
N LEU A 126 5.59 8.91 2.94
CA LEU A 126 6.04 7.55 3.24
C LEU A 126 7.06 7.03 2.23
N LEU A 127 7.21 7.70 1.10
CA LEU A 127 8.11 7.27 0.02
C LEU A 127 9.52 7.80 0.22
N LYS A 128 10.50 6.96 -0.08
CA LYS A 128 11.88 7.38 -0.30
C LYS A 128 11.97 8.26 -1.54
N GLU A 129 12.99 9.08 -1.59
CA GLU A 129 13.37 9.77 -2.83
C GLU A 129 13.63 8.74 -3.94
N GLY A 130 12.99 8.93 -5.09
CA GLY A 130 13.03 7.96 -6.20
C GLY A 130 12.14 6.72 -6.01
N GLY A 131 11.38 6.62 -4.91
CA GLY A 131 10.39 5.56 -4.70
C GLY A 131 9.16 5.73 -5.59
N TYR A 132 8.39 4.64 -5.73
CA TYR A 132 7.21 4.61 -6.59
C TYR A 132 5.93 4.53 -5.80
N PHE A 133 4.90 5.22 -6.27
CA PHE A 133 3.51 5.00 -5.85
C PHE A 133 2.70 4.47 -7.03
N LEU A 134 2.35 3.18 -6.99
CA LEU A 134 1.55 2.52 -8.01
C LEU A 134 0.11 2.39 -7.55
N ILE A 135 -0.78 3.12 -8.21
CA ILE A 135 -2.21 3.11 -7.93
C ILE A 135 -2.99 2.56 -9.13
N THR A 136 -3.96 1.68 -8.88
CA THR A 136 -4.95 1.29 -9.88
C THR A 136 -6.30 1.86 -9.49
N CYS A 137 -6.84 2.70 -10.35
CA CYS A 137 -8.05 3.46 -10.13
C CYS A 137 -9.05 3.21 -11.28
N LYS A 138 -10.31 2.99 -10.94
CA LYS A 138 -11.40 2.90 -11.92
C LYS A 138 -12.04 4.25 -12.23
N LEU A 139 -11.77 5.27 -11.41
CA LEU A 139 -12.26 6.61 -11.67
C LEU A 139 -11.61 7.15 -12.94
N LYS A 140 -12.42 7.53 -13.91
CA LYS A 140 -11.94 8.26 -15.09
C LYS A 140 -11.50 9.65 -14.62
N PHE A 141 -10.20 9.92 -14.64
CA PHE A 141 -9.73 11.29 -14.57
C PHE A 141 -10.19 11.98 -15.85
N ASN A 142 -11.15 12.89 -15.71
CA ASN A 142 -11.40 13.85 -16.79
C ASN A 142 -10.10 14.63 -16.95
N SER A 143 -9.47 14.51 -18.11
CA SER A 143 -8.25 15.24 -18.45
C SER A 143 -8.49 16.72 -18.15
N ILE A 144 -7.75 17.25 -17.17
CA ILE A 144 -7.66 18.68 -16.96
C ILE A 144 -6.90 19.19 -18.17
N SER A 145 -7.62 19.83 -19.08
CA SER A 145 -7.01 20.55 -20.20
C SER A 145 -6.08 21.59 -19.59
N SER A 146 -4.78 21.42 -19.86
CA SER A 146 -3.81 22.48 -19.60
C SER A 146 -4.17 23.71 -20.43
N CYS A 147 -4.46 24.81 -19.76
CA CYS A 147 -4.31 26.15 -20.31
C CYS A 147 -2.87 26.61 -20.17
#